data_6b01733540308b2930fff7d8b1494cff
#
_entry.id   6b01733540308b2930fff7d8b1494cff
#
_cell.length_a   1.000
_cell.length_b   1.000
_cell.length_c   1.000
_cell.angle_alpha   90.00
_cell.angle_beta   90.00
_cell.angle_gamma   90.00
#
_symmetry.space_group_name_H-M   'P 1'
#
loop_
_entity.id
_entity.type
_entity.pdbx_description
1 polymer ?
#
loop_
_entity_poly.entity_id
_entity_poly.type
_entity_poly.pdbx_seq_one_letter_code
_entity_poly.pdbx_strand_id
1 'polypeptide(L)'
;FVAEDEKLTKQRKKAKEDEEEKAAKARGKDRCEEKIPEVVEPLRDPSEPWEDAQLLIPGTSIRGALRSRASRIARTVLASRSLLNPYATHDVHEQIAREPNLVRYLFGTTEYRGAVTVHDCLSTKRDTRIEVTHNAIDRWTGGVIDGGLFTEAIYPHAQWNDIVIEVDPAQLLRTVRTDCA
;
A
#
# COMPACT_ATOMS: atom_id res chain seq x y z
N PHE A 1 -59.35 -11.32 22.79
CA PHE A 1 -58.86 -10.66 21.56
C PHE A 1 -57.61 -9.85 21.79
N VAL A 2 -57.54 -8.96 22.82
CA VAL A 2 -56.34 -8.10 23.06
C VAL A 2 -55.12 -8.91 23.53
N ALA A 3 -55.30 -9.97 24.32
CA ALA A 3 -54.20 -10.80 24.86
C ALA A 3 -53.54 -11.74 23.83
N GLU A 4 -54.25 -12.08 22.75
CA GLU A 4 -53.72 -12.89 21.64
C GLU A 4 -52.86 -12.05 20.70
N ASP A 5 -53.22 -10.80 20.46
CA ASP A 5 -52.42 -9.87 19.63
C ASP A 5 -51.10 -9.50 20.29
N GLU A 6 -51.06 -9.36 21.61
CA GLU A 6 -49.81 -9.12 22.34
C GLU A 6 -48.84 -10.32 22.30
N LYS A 7 -49.38 -11.54 22.38
CA LYS A 7 -48.54 -12.75 22.25
C LYS A 7 -47.95 -12.91 20.84
N LEU A 8 -48.76 -12.63 19.83
CA LEU A 8 -48.34 -12.70 18.43
C LEU A 8 -47.28 -11.66 18.10
N THR A 9 -47.41 -10.46 18.65
CA THR A 9 -46.43 -9.36 18.48
C THR A 9 -45.13 -9.67 19.19
N LYS A 10 -45.16 -10.27 20.38
CA LYS A 10 -43.95 -10.73 21.09
C LYS A 10 -43.25 -11.87 20.36
N GLN A 11 -43.99 -12.82 19.79
CA GLN A 11 -43.41 -13.91 19.00
C GLN A 11 -42.78 -13.40 17.71
N ARG A 12 -43.38 -12.43 17.02
CA ARG A 12 -42.82 -11.81 15.81
C ARG A 12 -41.55 -10.99 16.10
N LYS A 13 -41.50 -10.29 17.23
CA LYS A 13 -40.27 -9.60 17.66
C LYS A 13 -39.14 -10.57 17.95
N LYS A 14 -39.40 -11.64 18.69
CA LYS A 14 -38.42 -12.66 19.03
C LYS A 14 -37.91 -13.39 17.79
N ALA A 15 -38.78 -13.69 16.83
CA ALA A 15 -38.38 -14.32 15.57
C ALA A 15 -37.48 -13.40 14.70
N LYS A 16 -37.74 -12.07 14.71
CA LYS A 16 -36.85 -11.11 14.02
C LYS A 16 -35.52 -10.96 14.69
N GLU A 17 -35.48 -10.92 16.03
CA GLU A 17 -34.20 -10.87 16.78
C GLU A 17 -33.36 -12.13 16.56
N ASP A 18 -34.01 -13.32 16.52
CA ASP A 18 -33.32 -14.59 16.23
C ASP A 18 -32.85 -14.67 14.77
N GLU A 19 -33.56 -14.08 13.80
CA GLU A 19 -33.12 -13.98 12.40
C GLU A 19 -31.96 -12.99 12.23
N GLU A 20 -32.02 -11.83 12.90
CA GLU A 20 -30.91 -10.85 12.88
C GLU A 20 -29.64 -11.40 13.55
N GLU A 21 -29.81 -12.15 14.66
CA GLU A 21 -28.66 -12.80 15.32
C GLU A 21 -28.05 -13.90 14.45
N LYS A 22 -28.87 -14.68 13.75
CA LYS A 22 -28.41 -15.69 12.78
C LYS A 22 -27.75 -15.04 11.58
N ALA A 23 -28.30 -13.93 11.07
CA ALA A 23 -27.70 -13.19 9.96
C ALA A 23 -26.37 -12.51 10.36
N ALA A 24 -26.28 -12.01 11.59
CA ALA A 24 -25.03 -11.47 12.14
C ALA A 24 -23.97 -12.55 12.35
N LYS A 25 -24.36 -13.74 12.83
CA LYS A 25 -23.46 -14.91 12.94
C LYS A 25 -23.05 -15.46 11.58
N ALA A 26 -23.93 -15.43 10.57
CA ALA A 26 -23.59 -15.82 9.20
C ALA A 26 -22.62 -14.81 8.54
N ARG A 27 -22.85 -13.50 8.73
CA ARG A 27 -21.91 -12.46 8.27
C ARG A 27 -20.56 -12.52 8.97
N GLY A 28 -20.50 -12.97 10.22
CA GLY A 28 -19.25 -13.21 10.95
C GLY A 28 -18.50 -14.46 10.50
N LYS A 29 -19.22 -15.46 9.92
CA LYS A 29 -18.61 -16.69 9.40
C LYS A 29 -18.10 -16.57 7.96
N ASP A 30 -18.66 -15.66 7.16
CA ASP A 30 -18.23 -15.37 5.79
C ASP A 30 -17.06 -14.34 5.70
N ARG A 31 -16.62 -13.77 6.82
CA ARG A 31 -15.25 -13.34 6.88
C ARG A 31 -14.42 -14.61 6.82
N CYS A 32 -13.91 -14.93 5.62
CA CYS A 32 -12.75 -15.78 5.51
C CYS A 32 -11.83 -15.39 6.66
N GLU A 33 -11.60 -16.29 7.59
CA GLU A 33 -10.39 -16.30 8.39
C GLU A 33 -9.28 -16.51 7.35
N GLU A 34 -8.92 -15.44 6.62
CA GLU A 34 -7.58 -15.30 6.09
C GLU A 34 -6.73 -15.49 7.33
N LYS A 35 -6.20 -16.70 7.49
CA LYS A 35 -5.17 -16.97 8.47
C LYS A 35 -4.09 -15.96 8.17
N ILE A 36 -4.06 -14.87 8.93
CA ILE A 36 -2.93 -13.94 8.92
C ILE A 36 -1.72 -14.84 9.03
N PRO A 37 -0.83 -14.88 8.05
CA PRO A 37 0.30 -15.79 8.12
C PRO A 37 0.99 -15.52 9.45
N GLU A 38 1.22 -16.56 10.22
CA GLU A 38 1.81 -16.48 11.57
C GLU A 38 3.12 -15.70 11.54
N VAL A 39 3.78 -15.71 10.38
CA VAL A 39 5.00 -14.94 10.08
C VAL A 39 4.83 -14.20 8.77
N VAL A 40 5.05 -12.89 8.78
CA VAL A 40 5.06 -12.07 7.56
C VAL A 40 6.35 -12.36 6.80
N GLU A 41 6.21 -12.87 5.58
CA GLU A 41 7.35 -13.18 4.70
C GLU A 41 7.59 -12.04 3.70
N PRO A 42 8.86 -11.77 3.31
CA PRO A 42 9.16 -10.86 2.25
C PRO A 42 8.68 -11.42 0.89
N LEU A 43 8.47 -10.52 -0.06
CA LEU A 43 8.09 -10.91 -1.41
C LEU A 43 9.18 -11.78 -2.06
N ARG A 44 8.73 -12.74 -2.86
CA ARG A 44 9.59 -13.67 -3.59
C ARG A 44 9.21 -13.72 -5.05
N ASP A 45 10.11 -14.22 -5.88
CA ASP A 45 9.83 -14.45 -7.29
C ASP A 45 8.70 -15.50 -7.42
N PRO A 46 7.56 -15.14 -8.02
CA PRO A 46 6.44 -16.05 -8.17
C PRO A 46 6.67 -17.15 -9.23
N SER A 47 7.72 -17.05 -10.03
CA SER A 47 8.04 -18.03 -11.07
C SER A 47 8.75 -19.28 -10.54
N GLU A 48 9.26 -19.23 -9.32
CA GLU A 48 10.01 -20.31 -8.69
C GLU A 48 9.23 -20.95 -7.52
N PRO A 49 9.51 -22.22 -7.18
CA PRO A 49 8.97 -22.85 -5.98
C PRO A 49 9.33 -22.03 -4.72
N TRP A 50 8.40 -21.92 -3.78
CA TRP A 50 8.54 -21.06 -2.60
C TRP A 50 9.84 -21.25 -1.82
N GLU A 51 10.31 -22.49 -1.71
CA GLU A 51 11.51 -22.82 -0.93
C GLU A 51 12.79 -22.32 -1.60
N ASP A 52 12.81 -22.28 -2.93
CA ASP A 52 13.97 -21.91 -3.75
C ASP A 52 13.88 -20.47 -4.29
N ALA A 53 12.68 -19.87 -4.24
CA ALA A 53 12.41 -18.57 -4.82
C ALA A 53 13.30 -17.45 -4.26
N GLN A 54 13.86 -16.66 -5.15
CA GLN A 54 14.66 -15.49 -4.80
C GLN A 54 13.79 -14.42 -4.13
N LEU A 55 14.38 -13.64 -3.23
CA LEU A 55 13.69 -12.48 -2.66
C LEU A 55 13.52 -11.41 -3.74
N LEU A 56 12.39 -10.72 -3.71
CA LEU A 56 11.99 -9.73 -4.72
C LEU A 56 11.78 -8.35 -4.09
N ILE A 57 12.47 -7.35 -4.64
CA ILE A 57 12.11 -5.95 -4.45
C ILE A 57 11.40 -5.49 -5.72
N PRO A 58 10.07 -5.26 -5.68
CA PRO A 58 9.33 -4.82 -6.85
C PRO A 58 9.83 -3.47 -7.35
N GLY A 59 10.05 -3.35 -8.66
CA GLY A 59 10.42 -2.08 -9.29
C GLY A 59 9.38 -0.98 -9.05
N THR A 60 8.13 -1.36 -8.89
CA THR A 60 7.04 -0.44 -8.51
C THR A 60 7.25 0.19 -7.13
N SER A 61 7.76 -0.55 -6.16
CA SER A 61 8.08 -0.05 -4.82
C SER A 61 9.24 0.94 -4.87
N ILE A 62 10.31 0.59 -5.58
CA ILE A 62 11.48 1.48 -5.79
C ILE A 62 11.03 2.75 -6.52
N ARG A 63 10.25 2.60 -7.60
CA ARG A 63 9.71 3.72 -8.37
C ARG A 63 8.83 4.64 -7.52
N GLY A 64 8.00 4.09 -6.66
CA GLY A 64 7.16 4.85 -5.71
C GLY A 64 8.01 5.67 -4.74
N ALA A 65 9.05 5.08 -4.16
CA ALA A 65 9.99 5.76 -3.28
C ALA A 65 10.74 6.89 -4.00
N LEU A 66 11.22 6.64 -5.23
CA LEU A 66 11.88 7.63 -6.07
C LEU A 66 10.93 8.79 -6.42
N ARG A 67 9.67 8.50 -6.82
CA ARG A 67 8.65 9.52 -7.10
C ARG A 67 8.40 10.41 -5.89
N SER A 68 8.19 9.82 -4.72
CA SER A 68 7.98 10.56 -3.47
C SER A 68 9.15 11.48 -3.17
N ARG A 69 10.37 10.98 -3.30
CA ARG A 69 11.58 11.78 -3.06
C ARG A 69 11.75 12.89 -4.10
N ALA A 70 11.54 12.59 -5.39
CA ALA A 70 11.59 13.56 -6.48
C ALA A 70 10.56 14.68 -6.28
N SER A 71 9.34 14.37 -5.88
CA SER A 71 8.31 15.35 -5.57
C SER A 71 8.74 16.30 -4.44
N ARG A 72 9.33 15.77 -3.38
CA ARG A 72 9.85 16.61 -2.27
C ARG A 72 10.98 17.52 -2.74
N ILE A 73 11.94 17.01 -3.52
CA ILE A 73 13.05 17.79 -4.05
C ILE A 73 12.53 18.88 -5.00
N ALA A 74 11.64 18.53 -5.94
CA ALA A 74 11.06 19.50 -6.87
C ALA A 74 10.34 20.62 -6.14
N ARG A 75 9.53 20.32 -5.13
CA ARG A 75 8.85 21.33 -4.28
C ARG A 75 9.84 22.23 -3.55
N THR A 76 10.92 21.68 -3.01
CA THR A 76 11.97 22.46 -2.33
C THR A 76 12.65 23.43 -3.31
N VAL A 77 12.98 22.96 -4.51
CA VAL A 77 13.58 23.82 -5.55
C VAL A 77 12.62 24.90 -6.02
N LEU A 78 11.33 24.57 -6.23
CA LEU A 78 10.32 25.55 -6.60
C LEU A 78 10.09 26.59 -5.50
N ALA A 79 10.08 26.17 -4.24
CA ALA A 79 9.97 27.08 -3.10
C ALA A 79 11.14 28.07 -3.03
N SER A 80 12.38 27.59 -3.22
CA SER A 80 13.57 28.44 -3.20
C SER A 80 13.59 29.49 -4.32
N ARG A 81 12.83 29.24 -5.41
CA ARG A 81 12.69 30.15 -6.54
C ARG A 81 11.38 30.94 -6.52
N SER A 82 10.63 30.89 -5.42
CA SER A 82 9.29 31.53 -5.28
C SER A 82 8.26 31.06 -6.32
N LEU A 83 8.44 29.86 -6.87
CA LEU A 83 7.57 29.24 -7.87
C LEU A 83 6.62 28.18 -7.29
N LEU A 84 6.57 28.05 -5.97
CA LEU A 84 5.79 27.01 -5.30
C LEU A 84 4.28 27.30 -5.24
N ASN A 85 3.86 28.57 -5.36
CA ASN A 85 2.46 28.96 -5.18
C ASN A 85 1.42 28.10 -5.93
N PRO A 86 1.64 27.67 -7.20
CA PRO A 86 0.68 26.82 -7.89
C PRO A 86 0.49 25.43 -7.24
N TYR A 87 1.45 25.01 -6.43
CA TYR A 87 1.49 23.68 -5.78
C TYR A 87 1.34 23.76 -4.27
N ALA A 88 1.29 24.97 -3.68
CA ALA A 88 1.14 25.14 -2.24
C ALA A 88 -0.33 24.98 -1.85
N THR A 89 -0.60 24.02 -0.98
CA THR A 89 -1.91 23.82 -0.38
C THR A 89 -1.74 23.13 0.96
N HIS A 90 -2.67 23.35 1.89
CA HIS A 90 -2.72 22.66 3.17
C HIS A 90 -3.49 21.33 3.11
N ASP A 91 -4.27 21.10 2.05
CA ASP A 91 -4.97 19.86 1.84
C ASP A 91 -4.04 18.81 1.21
N VAL A 92 -3.94 17.65 1.86
CA VAL A 92 -3.09 16.53 1.41
C VAL A 92 -3.58 15.96 0.07
N HIS A 93 -4.89 15.88 -0.15
CA HIS A 93 -5.45 15.38 -1.41
C HIS A 93 -5.12 16.33 -2.56
N GLU A 94 -5.24 17.63 -2.34
CA GLU A 94 -4.82 18.64 -3.33
C GLU A 94 -3.31 18.63 -3.57
N GLN A 95 -2.49 18.38 -2.53
CA GLN A 95 -1.04 18.25 -2.70
C GLN A 95 -0.68 17.10 -3.61
N ILE A 96 -1.36 15.97 -3.49
CA ILE A 96 -1.17 14.80 -4.35
C ILE A 96 -1.62 15.14 -5.78
N ALA A 97 -2.78 15.74 -5.94
CA ALA A 97 -3.33 16.12 -7.25
C ALA A 97 -2.47 17.19 -7.96
N ARG A 98 -1.85 18.09 -7.21
CA ARG A 98 -0.98 19.17 -7.73
C ARG A 98 0.50 18.81 -7.67
N GLU A 99 0.85 17.61 -8.06
CA GLU A 99 2.25 17.19 -8.15
C GLU A 99 3.01 18.02 -9.20
N PRO A 100 4.28 18.41 -8.97
CA PRO A 100 5.07 19.17 -9.93
C PRO A 100 5.14 18.48 -11.29
N ASN A 101 4.95 19.23 -12.38
CA ASN A 101 4.88 18.68 -13.74
C ASN A 101 6.08 17.81 -14.11
N LEU A 102 7.30 18.20 -13.72
CA LEU A 102 8.49 17.39 -13.96
C LEU A 102 8.36 15.97 -13.39
N VAL A 103 7.79 15.84 -12.18
CA VAL A 103 7.61 14.53 -11.53
C VAL A 103 6.53 13.74 -12.27
N ARG A 104 5.43 14.39 -12.69
CA ARG A 104 4.39 13.78 -13.51
C ARG A 104 4.95 13.27 -14.84
N TYR A 105 5.80 14.03 -15.52
CA TYR A 105 6.42 13.61 -16.78
C TYR A 105 7.37 12.43 -16.61
N LEU A 106 8.15 12.42 -15.53
CA LEU A 106 9.08 11.32 -15.25
C LEU A 106 8.36 10.04 -14.81
N PHE A 107 7.40 10.17 -13.91
CA PHE A 107 6.75 9.00 -13.28
C PHE A 107 5.36 8.70 -13.83
N GLY A 108 4.83 9.52 -14.73
CA GLY A 108 3.52 9.33 -15.35
C GLY A 108 2.34 9.68 -14.45
N THR A 109 1.16 9.61 -15.04
CA THR A 109 -0.15 9.82 -14.39
C THR A 109 -1.10 8.69 -14.80
N THR A 110 -2.37 8.81 -14.44
CA THR A 110 -3.42 7.91 -14.96
C THR A 110 -3.70 8.12 -16.46
N GLU A 111 -3.28 9.25 -17.01
CA GLU A 111 -3.55 9.65 -18.40
C GLU A 111 -2.42 9.27 -19.35
N TYR A 112 -1.18 9.22 -18.85
CA TYR A 112 -0.03 8.91 -19.70
C TYR A 112 1.09 8.18 -18.92
N ARG A 113 1.86 7.39 -19.68
CA ARG A 113 3.03 6.69 -19.18
C ARG A 113 4.17 7.65 -18.88
N GLY A 114 4.85 7.50 -17.76
CA GLY A 114 6.08 8.22 -17.44
C GLY A 114 7.29 7.75 -18.25
N ALA A 115 8.33 8.57 -18.25
CA ALA A 115 9.59 8.29 -18.91
C ALA A 115 10.51 7.33 -18.13
N VAL A 116 10.26 7.14 -16.83
CA VAL A 116 11.09 6.29 -15.95
C VAL A 116 10.45 4.92 -15.77
N THR A 117 11.21 3.88 -16.08
CA THR A 117 10.88 2.49 -15.79
C THR A 117 11.91 1.95 -14.81
N VAL A 118 11.45 1.26 -13.77
CA VAL A 118 12.31 0.59 -12.79
C VAL A 118 11.97 -0.89 -12.84
N HIS A 119 12.99 -1.71 -13.05
CA HIS A 119 12.83 -3.15 -13.10
C HIS A 119 12.79 -3.76 -11.71
N ASP A 120 12.21 -4.94 -11.60
CA ASP A 120 12.23 -5.73 -10.39
C ASP A 120 13.67 -6.15 -10.07
N CYS A 121 14.01 -6.13 -8.79
CA CYS A 121 15.32 -6.50 -8.32
C CYS A 121 15.24 -7.79 -7.51
N LEU A 122 15.98 -8.81 -7.95
CA LEU A 122 16.05 -10.11 -7.31
C LEU A 122 17.31 -10.22 -6.45
N SER A 123 17.21 -11.01 -5.37
CA SER A 123 18.38 -11.35 -4.57
C SER A 123 19.30 -12.33 -5.32
N THR A 124 20.62 -12.15 -5.21
CA THR A 124 21.60 -13.12 -5.75
C THR A 124 21.81 -14.29 -4.83
N LYS A 125 21.68 -14.06 -3.51
CA LYS A 125 21.88 -15.06 -2.49
C LYS A 125 20.88 -14.84 -1.37
N ARG A 126 20.26 -15.93 -0.92
CA ARG A 126 19.52 -15.94 0.36
C ARG A 126 20.49 -16.11 1.51
N ASP A 127 20.22 -15.40 2.57
CA ASP A 127 20.92 -15.56 3.83
C ASP A 127 20.05 -16.35 4.82
N THR A 128 20.58 -16.55 6.02
CA THR A 128 19.86 -17.22 7.09
C THR A 128 18.60 -16.43 7.46
N ARG A 129 17.47 -17.11 7.43
CA ARG A 129 16.18 -16.56 7.84
C ARG A 129 16.17 -16.37 9.36
N ILE A 130 15.84 -15.17 9.80
CA ILE A 130 15.66 -14.82 11.22
C ILE A 130 14.23 -14.34 11.40
N GLU A 131 13.56 -14.81 12.45
CA GLU A 131 12.24 -14.32 12.83
C GLU A 131 12.37 -13.24 13.88
N VAL A 132 11.71 -12.10 13.65
CA VAL A 132 11.69 -10.98 14.58
C VAL A 132 10.25 -10.64 14.90
N THR A 133 9.93 -10.67 16.19
CA THR A 133 8.60 -10.31 16.66
C THR A 133 8.55 -8.83 17.02
N HIS A 134 7.56 -8.15 16.49
CA HIS A 134 7.30 -6.74 16.71
C HIS A 134 5.99 -6.55 17.46
N ASN A 135 5.91 -5.44 18.19
CA ASN A 135 4.66 -4.98 18.79
C ASN A 135 4.42 -3.50 18.41
N ALA A 136 3.18 -3.17 18.13
CA ALA A 136 2.75 -1.79 17.96
C ALA A 136 2.18 -1.27 19.29
N ILE A 137 2.69 -0.13 19.75
CA ILE A 137 2.27 0.50 21.00
C ILE A 137 1.37 1.69 20.67
N ASP A 138 0.20 1.73 21.29
CA ASP A 138 -0.67 2.89 21.25
C ASP A 138 -0.06 4.05 22.05
N ARG A 139 0.08 5.20 21.42
CA ARG A 139 0.67 6.38 22.03
C ARG A 139 -0.14 6.96 23.19
N TRP A 140 -1.45 6.73 23.21
CA TRP A 140 -2.34 7.27 24.23
C TRP A 140 -2.41 6.41 25.47
N THR A 141 -2.52 5.10 25.28
CA THR A 141 -2.68 4.15 26.39
C THR A 141 -1.35 3.59 26.87
N GLY A 142 -0.29 3.63 26.05
CA GLY A 142 0.99 2.97 26.33
C GLY A 142 0.92 1.44 26.26
N GLY A 143 -0.24 0.88 25.91
CA GLY A 143 -0.46 -0.55 25.76
C GLY A 143 -0.23 -1.03 24.33
N VAL A 144 -0.12 -2.34 24.14
CA VAL A 144 -0.07 -2.95 22.80
C VAL A 144 -1.44 -2.81 22.13
N ILE A 145 -1.45 -2.37 20.88
CA ILE A 145 -2.67 -2.28 20.07
C ILE A 145 -3.17 -3.71 19.81
N ASP A 146 -4.50 -3.91 19.85
CA ASP A 146 -5.10 -5.20 19.49
C ASP A 146 -4.72 -5.58 18.05
N GLY A 147 -4.20 -6.82 17.86
CA GLY A 147 -3.61 -7.26 16.61
C GLY A 147 -2.24 -6.63 16.28
N GLY A 148 -1.65 -5.86 17.20
CA GLY A 148 -0.37 -5.19 17.00
C GLY A 148 0.87 -6.05 17.26
N LEU A 149 0.70 -7.31 17.65
CA LEU A 149 1.79 -8.28 17.77
C LEU A 149 1.89 -9.08 16.46
N PHE A 150 3.02 -8.98 15.77
CA PHE A 150 3.27 -9.73 14.55
C PHE A 150 4.73 -10.16 14.45
N THR A 151 4.96 -11.27 13.79
CA THR A 151 6.31 -11.79 13.52
C THR A 151 6.61 -11.65 12.03
N GLU A 152 7.80 -11.18 11.72
CA GLU A 152 8.27 -11.11 10.34
C GLU A 152 9.57 -11.89 10.15
N ALA A 153 9.75 -12.45 8.96
CA ALA A 153 10.99 -13.08 8.54
C ALA A 153 11.89 -12.03 7.88
N ILE A 154 13.11 -11.91 8.36
CA ILE A 154 14.13 -11.04 7.80
C ILE A 154 15.35 -11.83 7.34
N TYR A 155 16.04 -11.30 6.34
CA TYR A 155 17.25 -11.86 5.74
C TYR A 155 18.35 -10.80 5.80
N PRO A 156 19.08 -10.67 6.93
CA PRO A 156 19.91 -9.50 7.24
C PRO A 156 21.09 -9.29 6.28
N HIS A 157 21.59 -10.35 5.65
CA HIS A 157 22.76 -10.30 4.74
C HIS A 157 22.37 -10.71 3.31
N ALA A 158 21.11 -10.58 2.92
CA ALA A 158 20.70 -10.85 1.56
C ALA A 158 21.45 -9.94 0.59
N GLN A 159 22.02 -10.53 -0.45
CA GLN A 159 22.69 -9.80 -1.52
C GLN A 159 21.72 -9.61 -2.69
N TRP A 160 21.76 -8.45 -3.29
CA TRP A 160 20.83 -8.05 -4.35
C TRP A 160 21.57 -7.83 -5.66
N ASN A 161 20.90 -8.09 -6.76
CA ASN A 161 21.33 -7.67 -8.08
C ASN A 161 21.32 -6.14 -8.21
N ASP A 162 21.87 -5.62 -9.28
CA ASP A 162 21.82 -4.19 -9.59
C ASP A 162 20.37 -3.74 -9.82
N ILE A 163 20.03 -2.57 -9.29
CA ILE A 163 18.76 -1.92 -9.57
C ILE A 163 18.86 -1.27 -10.95
N VAL A 164 18.09 -1.77 -11.91
CA VAL A 164 18.05 -1.24 -13.28
C VAL A 164 16.96 -0.19 -13.40
N ILE A 165 17.37 1.03 -13.78
CA ILE A 165 16.48 2.16 -14.03
C ILE A 165 16.68 2.62 -15.47
N GLU A 166 15.63 2.56 -16.26
CA GLU A 166 15.59 3.03 -17.63
C GLU A 166 14.90 4.37 -17.72
N VAL A 167 15.43 5.28 -18.53
CA VAL A 167 14.81 6.58 -18.83
C VAL A 167 14.63 6.70 -20.33
N ASP A 168 13.40 6.93 -20.78
CA ASP A 168 13.07 7.20 -22.18
C ASP A 168 12.98 8.72 -22.45
N PRO A 169 14.04 9.36 -22.99
CA PRO A 169 14.03 10.79 -23.27
C PRO A 169 12.98 11.17 -24.35
N ALA A 170 12.70 10.26 -25.29
CA ALA A 170 11.73 10.52 -26.34
C ALA A 170 10.31 10.58 -25.79
N GLN A 171 10.00 9.73 -24.81
CA GLN A 171 8.72 9.77 -24.09
C GLN A 171 8.59 11.07 -23.29
N LEU A 172 9.64 11.49 -22.59
CA LEU A 172 9.64 12.74 -21.85
C LEU A 172 9.36 13.94 -22.76
N LEU A 173 10.03 14.03 -23.92
CA LEU A 173 9.83 15.11 -24.87
C LEU A 173 8.44 15.12 -25.48
N ARG A 174 7.87 13.94 -25.77
CA ARG A 174 6.48 13.81 -26.26
C ARG A 174 5.50 14.36 -25.24
N THR A 175 5.59 13.94 -23.99
CA THR A 175 4.67 14.34 -22.93
C THR A 175 4.74 15.85 -22.68
N VAL A 176 5.95 16.42 -22.60
CA VAL A 176 6.13 17.89 -22.41
C VAL A 176 5.51 18.67 -23.56
N ARG A 177 5.65 18.22 -24.82
CA ARG A 177 5.04 18.90 -25.99
C ARG A 177 3.52 18.85 -25.96
N THR A 178 2.93 17.75 -25.53
CA THR A 178 1.48 17.60 -25.45
C THR A 178 0.86 18.49 -24.37
N ASP A 179 1.55 18.68 -23.26
CA ASP A 179 1.07 19.52 -22.15
C ASP A 179 1.23 21.03 -22.44
N CYS A 180 2.07 21.41 -23.40
CA CYS A 180 2.31 22.81 -23.78
C CYS A 180 1.49 23.26 -25.01
N ALA A 181 0.72 22.37 -25.62
CA ALA A 181 -0.12 22.66 -26.80
C ALA A 181 -1.58 22.89 -26.39
#